data_175c665a9e3936383c5eb0613a1d740e
#
_entry.id   175c665a9e3936383c5eb0613a1d740e
#
_cell.length_a   1.000
_cell.length_b   1.000
_cell.length_c   1.000
_cell.angle_alpha   90.00
_cell.angle_beta   90.00
_cell.angle_gamma   90.00
#
_symmetry.space_group_name_H-M   'P 1'
#
loop_
_entity.id
_entity.type
_entity.pdbx_description
1 polymer ?
#
loop_
_entity_poly.entity_id
_entity_poly.type
_entity_poly.pdbx_seq_one_letter_code
_entity_poly.pdbx_strand_id
1 'polypeptide(L)'
;DGKSKLTHWLRINRGPETAGLECLQWNGFHSRRDVFGSGLGPFEQVRIAKESGGIFFMLPGEEENILAVGVGNRRRSNLIPMSEYLPDLRSRKEYEQARQQSPFRRQIWNIIQTLNPNIDSKLDFGLMYYSMTPSEFRQQATQEIQAAWRAMTLVETALSTLEEIRPLRTEETSKRWQASYDLITAQLTTYRVRLFQFILVMDR
;
A
#
# COMPACT_ATOMS: atom_id res chain seq x y z
N ASP A 1 32.11 -33.63 5.82
CA ASP A 1 31.00 -33.86 4.86
C ASP A 1 30.09 -32.67 4.83
N GLY A 2 30.42 -31.70 3.95
CA GLY A 2 29.62 -30.52 3.74
C GLY A 2 28.40 -30.84 2.86
N LYS A 3 27.37 -31.39 3.44
CA LYS A 3 26.06 -31.44 2.78
C LYS A 3 25.51 -30.03 2.80
N SER A 4 25.58 -29.31 1.66
CA SER A 4 24.86 -28.08 1.47
C SER A 4 23.37 -28.38 1.72
N LYS A 5 22.81 -27.80 2.78
CA LYS A 5 21.36 -27.80 2.97
C LYS A 5 20.78 -27.02 1.81
N LEU A 6 20.23 -27.73 0.82
CA LEU A 6 19.39 -27.11 -0.20
C LEU A 6 18.21 -26.47 0.51
N THR A 7 18.26 -25.17 0.67
CA THR A 7 17.15 -24.40 1.18
C THR A 7 16.10 -24.33 0.07
N HIS A 8 15.09 -25.16 0.15
CA HIS A 8 13.94 -25.08 -0.76
C HIS A 8 13.10 -23.87 -0.34
N TRP A 9 13.16 -22.84 -1.11
CA TRP A 9 12.27 -21.70 -0.95
C TRP A 9 10.90 -22.08 -1.49
N LEU A 10 9.93 -22.20 -0.60
CA LEU A 10 8.53 -22.31 -1.00
C LEU A 10 8.09 -20.98 -1.60
N ARG A 11 7.74 -21.00 -2.88
CA ARG A 11 7.28 -19.80 -3.57
C ARG A 11 5.79 -19.64 -3.28
N ILE A 12 5.43 -18.57 -2.56
CA ILE A 12 4.02 -18.18 -2.42
C ILE A 12 3.52 -17.80 -3.81
N ASN A 13 2.42 -18.40 -4.25
CA ASN A 13 1.83 -18.17 -5.56
C ASN A 13 0.31 -17.97 -5.45
N ARG A 14 -0.11 -17.18 -4.47
CA ARG A 14 -1.53 -16.95 -4.18
C ARG A 14 -1.76 -15.52 -3.71
N GLY A 15 -2.87 -14.96 -4.15
CA GLY A 15 -3.41 -13.69 -3.73
C GLY A 15 -2.51 -12.47 -3.96
N PRO A 16 -2.79 -11.37 -3.29
CA PRO A 16 -2.08 -10.09 -3.46
C PRO A 16 -0.60 -10.18 -3.09
N GLU A 17 -0.20 -11.07 -2.19
CA GLU A 17 1.21 -11.24 -1.78
C GLU A 17 2.16 -11.50 -2.95
N THR A 18 1.67 -12.15 -4.00
CA THR A 18 2.47 -12.50 -5.17
C THR A 18 2.16 -11.66 -6.41
N ALA A 19 1.00 -11.02 -6.44
CA ALA A 19 0.52 -10.20 -7.54
C ALA A 19 0.71 -8.69 -7.31
N GLY A 20 1.28 -8.30 -6.17
CA GLY A 20 1.50 -6.94 -5.72
C GLY A 20 0.49 -6.47 -4.67
N LEU A 21 0.91 -5.56 -3.82
CA LEU A 21 0.11 -5.07 -2.70
C LEU A 21 -1.06 -4.19 -3.16
N GLU A 22 -2.20 -4.33 -2.49
CA GLU A 22 -3.45 -3.61 -2.79
C GLU A 22 -3.51 -2.23 -2.08
N CYS A 23 -2.38 -1.56 -1.94
CA CYS A 23 -2.27 -0.27 -1.27
C CYS A 23 -1.14 0.57 -1.88
N LEU A 24 -1.21 1.89 -1.67
CA LEU A 24 -0.17 2.79 -2.14
C LEU A 24 1.17 2.46 -1.49
N GLN A 25 2.22 2.40 -2.32
CA GLN A 25 3.61 2.20 -1.91
C GLN A 25 4.34 3.52 -1.67
N TRP A 26 3.64 4.63 -1.75
CA TRP A 26 4.12 5.99 -1.68
C TRP A 26 3.44 6.76 -0.55
N ASN A 27 4.16 7.65 0.12
CA ASN A 27 3.66 8.47 1.21
C ASN A 27 3.39 9.94 0.83
N GLY A 28 3.50 10.26 -0.45
CA GLY A 28 3.40 11.62 -0.98
C GLY A 28 4.74 12.25 -1.33
N PHE A 29 5.86 11.71 -0.82
CA PHE A 29 7.24 12.15 -1.11
C PHE A 29 8.19 10.99 -1.34
N HIS A 30 8.07 9.92 -0.58
CA HIS A 30 8.99 8.79 -0.57
C HIS A 30 8.28 7.45 -0.64
N SER A 31 9.05 6.41 -0.93
CA SER A 31 8.58 5.03 -0.75
C SER A 31 8.16 4.78 0.69
N ARG A 32 7.03 4.11 0.85
CA ARG A 32 6.56 3.69 2.17
C ARG A 32 7.38 2.52 2.70
N ARG A 33 7.85 2.64 3.93
CA ARG A 33 8.61 1.60 4.63
C ARG A 33 7.74 0.69 5.50
N ASP A 34 6.51 1.09 5.75
CA ASP A 34 5.51 0.40 6.57
C ASP A 34 4.58 -0.51 5.75
N VAL A 35 4.80 -0.58 4.43
CA VAL A 35 3.98 -1.36 3.50
C VAL A 35 4.87 -2.36 2.77
N PHE A 36 4.78 -3.59 3.18
CA PHE A 36 5.46 -4.73 2.56
C PHE A 36 4.54 -5.95 2.63
N GLY A 37 4.79 -6.94 1.78
CA GLY A 37 4.11 -8.22 1.87
C GLY A 37 4.38 -8.90 3.19
N SER A 38 3.46 -9.71 3.66
CA SER A 38 3.61 -10.48 4.89
C SER A 38 4.81 -11.47 4.82
N GLY A 39 5.40 -11.55 3.63
CA GLY A 39 6.52 -12.46 3.36
C GLY A 39 6.09 -13.90 3.42
N LEU A 40 6.79 -14.69 4.19
CA LEU A 40 6.51 -16.11 4.42
C LEU A 40 5.48 -16.33 5.52
N GLY A 41 4.58 -15.41 5.72
CA GLY A 41 3.53 -15.63 6.70
C GLY A 41 2.92 -17.02 6.56
N PRO A 42 2.24 -17.49 7.55
CA PRO A 42 1.61 -18.80 7.60
C PRO A 42 0.44 -18.90 6.61
N PHE A 43 0.77 -18.72 5.34
CA PHE A 43 -0.19 -18.59 4.24
C PHE A 43 -1.13 -19.79 4.14
N GLU A 44 -0.59 -21.00 4.28
CA GLU A 44 -1.42 -22.22 4.24
C GLU A 44 -2.27 -22.35 5.50
N GLN A 45 -1.79 -21.90 6.65
CA GLN A 45 -2.55 -21.88 7.89
C GLN A 45 -3.71 -20.88 7.81
N VAL A 46 -3.47 -19.68 7.24
CA VAL A 46 -4.52 -18.71 6.96
C VAL A 46 -5.56 -19.29 6.02
N ARG A 47 -5.12 -20.01 4.98
CA ARG A 47 -6.00 -20.65 4.01
C ARG A 47 -6.83 -21.75 4.68
N ILE A 48 -6.20 -22.64 5.43
CA ILE A 48 -6.90 -23.72 6.15
C ILE A 48 -7.94 -23.13 7.10
N ALA A 49 -7.57 -22.12 7.89
CA ALA A 49 -8.50 -21.45 8.78
C ALA A 49 -9.69 -20.87 8.02
N LYS A 50 -9.44 -20.17 6.92
CA LYS A 50 -10.50 -19.56 6.10
C LYS A 50 -11.42 -20.60 5.45
N GLU A 51 -10.88 -21.67 4.89
CA GLU A 51 -11.65 -22.74 4.23
C GLU A 51 -12.46 -23.58 5.24
N SER A 52 -11.99 -23.69 6.48
CA SER A 52 -12.70 -24.37 7.57
C SER A 52 -13.68 -23.47 8.36
N GLY A 53 -13.81 -22.18 8.00
CA GLY A 53 -14.62 -21.22 8.75
C GLY A 53 -13.99 -20.76 10.05
N GLY A 54 -12.72 -21.09 10.29
CA GLY A 54 -11.95 -20.62 11.43
C GLY A 54 -11.28 -19.26 11.21
N ILE A 55 -10.58 -18.80 12.23
CA ILE A 55 -9.81 -17.55 12.22
C ILE A 55 -8.34 -17.87 12.50
N PHE A 56 -7.45 -17.30 11.71
CA PHE A 56 -6.02 -17.36 11.93
C PHE A 56 -5.54 -16.08 12.63
N PHE A 57 -4.81 -16.25 13.71
CA PHE A 57 -4.18 -15.16 14.45
C PHE A 57 -2.67 -15.25 14.29
N MET A 58 -2.05 -14.19 13.77
CA MET A 58 -0.60 -14.03 13.81
C MET A 58 -0.25 -13.12 14.97
N LEU A 59 0.53 -13.63 15.91
CA LEU A 59 1.12 -12.84 16.98
C LEU A 59 2.50 -12.38 16.48
N PRO A 60 2.73 -11.10 16.18
CA PRO A 60 4.06 -10.59 15.88
C PRO A 60 4.97 -10.79 17.09
N GLY A 61 6.23 -11.19 16.86
CA GLY A 61 7.20 -11.49 17.93
C GLY A 61 7.56 -10.31 18.86
N GLU A 62 7.22 -9.10 18.46
CA GLU A 62 7.35 -7.89 19.30
C GLU A 62 6.24 -7.75 20.35
N GLU A 63 5.22 -8.60 20.30
CA GLU A 63 4.16 -8.64 21.31
C GLU A 63 4.56 -9.47 22.56
N GLU A 64 5.84 -9.48 22.94
CA GLU A 64 6.29 -10.04 24.21
C GLU A 64 5.59 -9.40 25.43
N ASN A 65 5.00 -8.25 25.26
CA ASN A 65 4.16 -7.61 26.26
C ASN A 65 2.68 -8.02 26.13
N ILE A 66 2.41 -9.32 26.18
CA ILE A 66 1.04 -9.85 26.33
C ILE A 66 0.34 -9.28 27.59
N LEU A 67 1.13 -8.78 28.53
CA LEU A 67 0.69 -8.13 29.76
C LEU A 67 0.55 -6.60 29.65
N ALA A 68 0.99 -5.98 28.58
CA ALA A 68 0.70 -4.57 28.33
C ALA A 68 -0.79 -4.42 28.02
N VAL A 69 -1.53 -4.27 29.10
CA VAL A 69 -2.97 -4.01 29.11
C VAL A 69 -3.27 -2.83 28.20
N GLY A 70 -3.84 -3.09 27.02
CA GLY A 70 -4.41 -2.04 26.20
C GLY A 70 -4.25 -2.20 24.67
N VAL A 71 -3.06 -2.42 24.14
CA VAL A 71 -2.86 -2.41 22.69
C VAL A 71 -3.08 -3.79 22.05
N GLY A 72 -2.56 -4.85 22.66
CA GLY A 72 -2.72 -6.23 22.16
C GLY A 72 -4.16 -6.73 22.24
N ASN A 73 -4.88 -6.40 23.32
CA ASN A 73 -6.28 -6.79 23.48
C ASN A 73 -7.22 -6.05 22.52
N ARG A 74 -6.94 -4.80 22.19
CA ARG A 74 -7.72 -4.05 21.18
C ARG A 74 -7.54 -4.65 19.78
N ARG A 75 -6.34 -5.09 19.44
CA ARG A 75 -6.08 -5.78 18.14
C ARG A 75 -6.78 -7.12 18.08
N ARG A 76 -6.78 -7.91 19.17
CA ARG A 76 -7.47 -9.22 19.22
C ARG A 76 -8.98 -9.09 19.09
N SER A 77 -9.59 -8.13 19.80
CA SER A 77 -11.05 -7.91 19.72
C SER A 77 -11.53 -7.44 18.37
N ASN A 78 -10.64 -6.85 17.55
CA ASN A 78 -10.98 -6.36 16.21
C ASN A 78 -10.77 -7.40 15.11
N LEU A 79 -10.16 -8.55 15.40
CA LEU A 79 -9.84 -9.55 14.36
C LEU A 79 -11.09 -10.24 13.79
N ILE A 80 -12.12 -10.47 14.62
CA ILE A 80 -13.37 -11.07 14.15
C ILE A 80 -14.11 -10.15 13.17
N PRO A 81 -14.37 -8.86 13.48
CA PRO A 81 -14.90 -7.91 12.52
C PRO A 81 -14.02 -7.72 11.28
N MET A 82 -12.70 -7.85 11.43
CA MET A 82 -11.75 -7.73 10.31
C MET A 82 -11.71 -8.94 9.38
N SER A 83 -12.38 -10.03 9.72
CA SER A 83 -12.43 -11.24 8.86
C SER A 83 -13.02 -10.97 7.47
N GLU A 84 -13.91 -9.99 7.33
CA GLU A 84 -14.47 -9.57 6.04
C GLU A 84 -13.43 -8.90 5.09
N TYR A 85 -12.31 -8.46 5.66
CA TYR A 85 -11.23 -7.79 4.92
C TYR A 85 -10.05 -8.70 4.60
N LEU A 86 -10.18 -10.00 4.84
CA LEU A 86 -9.13 -10.97 4.53
C LEU A 86 -8.77 -10.94 3.04
N PRO A 87 -7.49 -11.15 2.70
CA PRO A 87 -7.04 -11.18 1.32
C PRO A 87 -7.69 -12.35 0.56
N ASP A 88 -7.91 -12.14 -0.73
CA ASP A 88 -8.30 -13.21 -1.63
C ASP A 88 -7.10 -14.17 -1.81
N LEU A 89 -7.29 -15.44 -1.47
CA LEU A 89 -6.24 -16.46 -1.48
C LEU A 89 -6.27 -17.34 -2.74
N ARG A 90 -6.97 -16.92 -3.79
CA ARG A 90 -6.92 -17.59 -5.10
C ARG A 90 -5.49 -17.66 -5.64
N SER A 91 -5.25 -18.57 -6.57
CA SER A 91 -3.97 -18.59 -7.27
C SER A 91 -3.65 -17.22 -7.88
N ARG A 92 -2.38 -16.92 -8.04
CA ARG A 92 -1.94 -15.63 -8.63
C ARG A 92 -2.64 -15.33 -9.95
N LYS A 93 -2.73 -16.33 -10.84
CA LYS A 93 -3.36 -16.16 -12.15
C LYS A 93 -4.85 -15.81 -12.03
N GLU A 94 -5.59 -16.52 -11.20
CA GLU A 94 -7.03 -16.26 -10.99
C GLU A 94 -7.26 -14.91 -10.30
N TYR A 95 -6.39 -14.55 -9.35
CA TYR A 95 -6.44 -13.25 -8.69
C TYR A 95 -6.19 -12.09 -9.66
N GLU A 96 -5.14 -12.17 -10.49
CA GLU A 96 -4.83 -11.18 -11.51
C GLU A 96 -5.96 -11.07 -12.53
N GLN A 97 -6.52 -12.20 -12.96
CA GLN A 97 -7.65 -12.23 -13.88
C GLN A 97 -8.91 -11.58 -13.29
N ALA A 98 -9.27 -11.89 -12.06
CA ALA A 98 -10.41 -11.29 -11.38
C ALA A 98 -10.23 -9.77 -11.18
N ARG A 99 -9.00 -9.32 -10.91
CA ARG A 99 -8.66 -7.90 -10.82
C ARG A 99 -8.82 -7.20 -12.17
N GLN A 100 -8.39 -7.83 -13.26
CA GLN A 100 -8.50 -7.26 -14.61
C GLN A 100 -9.94 -7.22 -15.13
N GLN A 101 -10.76 -8.19 -14.75
CA GLN A 101 -12.16 -8.28 -15.16
C GLN A 101 -13.05 -7.23 -14.49
N SER A 102 -12.70 -6.79 -13.28
CA SER A 102 -13.43 -5.74 -12.56
C SER A 102 -12.91 -4.36 -12.96
N PRO A 103 -13.73 -3.48 -13.58
CA PRO A 103 -13.33 -2.11 -13.89
C PRO A 103 -12.90 -1.34 -12.63
N PHE A 104 -13.62 -1.53 -11.52
CA PHE A 104 -13.31 -0.92 -10.23
C PHE A 104 -11.91 -1.30 -9.73
N ARG A 105 -11.63 -2.61 -9.61
CA ARG A 105 -10.34 -3.11 -9.12
C ARG A 105 -9.18 -2.76 -10.05
N ARG A 106 -9.42 -2.79 -11.36
CA ARG A 106 -8.43 -2.44 -12.37
C ARG A 106 -7.99 -0.98 -12.23
N GLN A 107 -8.91 -0.04 -12.05
CA GLN A 107 -8.57 1.38 -11.90
C GLN A 107 -7.83 1.66 -10.60
N ILE A 108 -8.26 1.08 -9.49
CA ILE A 108 -7.52 1.17 -8.22
C ILE A 108 -6.09 0.63 -8.39
N TRP A 109 -5.95 -0.51 -9.04
CA TRP A 109 -4.64 -1.10 -9.31
C TRP A 109 -3.77 -0.20 -10.19
N ASN A 110 -4.31 0.39 -11.22
CA ASN A 110 -3.60 1.33 -12.09
C ASN A 110 -3.08 2.53 -11.28
N ILE A 111 -3.88 3.07 -10.38
CA ILE A 111 -3.47 4.16 -9.47
C ILE A 111 -2.31 3.72 -8.59
N ILE A 112 -2.40 2.53 -7.98
CA ILE A 112 -1.32 1.99 -7.14
C ILE A 112 -0.02 1.84 -7.94
N GLN A 113 -0.09 1.39 -9.19
CA GLN A 113 1.09 1.23 -10.05
C GLN A 113 1.65 2.57 -10.52
N THR A 114 0.79 3.51 -10.90
CA THR A 114 1.20 4.85 -11.36
C THR A 114 1.88 5.64 -10.25
N LEU A 115 1.42 5.49 -9.00
CA LEU A 115 1.95 6.17 -7.82
C LEU A 115 2.91 5.27 -7.02
N ASN A 116 3.74 4.50 -7.72
CA ASN A 116 4.70 3.60 -7.09
C ASN A 116 6.15 4.04 -7.34
N PRO A 117 6.88 4.52 -6.32
CA PRO A 117 8.28 4.95 -6.46
C PRO A 117 9.23 3.85 -6.93
N ASN A 118 8.88 2.58 -6.71
CA ASN A 118 9.68 1.46 -7.22
C ASN A 118 9.57 1.29 -8.75
N ILE A 119 8.54 1.88 -9.36
CA ILE A 119 8.31 1.90 -10.82
C ILE A 119 8.76 3.24 -11.40
N ASP A 120 8.37 4.33 -10.75
CA ASP A 120 8.73 5.70 -11.13
C ASP A 120 9.54 6.36 -10.02
N SER A 121 10.86 6.29 -10.12
CA SER A 121 11.79 6.84 -9.14
C SER A 121 11.68 8.37 -8.96
N LYS A 122 11.04 9.07 -9.90
CA LYS A 122 10.79 10.53 -9.80
C LYS A 122 9.72 10.88 -8.77
N LEU A 123 9.03 9.89 -8.22
CA LEU A 123 8.13 10.05 -7.08
C LEU A 123 8.86 10.04 -5.72
N ASP A 124 10.16 9.72 -5.73
CA ASP A 124 11.01 9.79 -4.53
C ASP A 124 11.78 11.11 -4.56
N PHE A 125 11.27 12.13 -3.86
CA PHE A 125 11.80 13.48 -3.80
C PHE A 125 11.55 14.08 -2.40
N GLY A 126 12.04 15.28 -2.15
CA GLY A 126 12.01 15.90 -0.82
C GLY A 126 13.29 15.56 -0.05
N LEU A 127 14.32 16.39 -0.22
CA LEU A 127 15.61 16.19 0.44
C LEU A 127 15.46 16.30 1.96
N MET A 128 16.20 15.48 2.69
CA MET A 128 16.25 15.58 4.15
C MET A 128 17.03 16.83 4.59
N TYR A 129 18.03 17.24 3.80
CA TYR A 129 18.87 18.39 4.05
C TYR A 129 19.06 19.18 2.76
N TYR A 130 18.95 20.48 2.85
CA TYR A 130 19.20 21.44 1.76
C TYR A 130 20.52 22.15 1.99
N SER A 131 21.16 22.62 0.89
CA SER A 131 22.37 23.40 0.98
C SER A 131 22.11 24.71 1.72
N MET A 132 23.09 25.11 2.54
CA MET A 132 23.08 26.44 3.19
C MET A 132 23.55 27.56 2.25
N THR A 133 24.13 27.21 1.09
CA THR A 133 24.56 28.15 0.07
C THR A 133 23.34 28.64 -0.74
N PRO A 134 23.02 29.94 -0.78
CA PRO A 134 21.81 30.44 -1.42
C PRO A 134 21.62 30.04 -2.89
N SER A 135 22.71 29.99 -3.66
CA SER A 135 22.66 29.59 -5.09
C SER A 135 22.31 28.11 -5.26
N GLU A 136 22.93 27.24 -4.47
CA GLU A 136 22.67 25.80 -4.49
C GLU A 136 21.29 25.49 -3.94
N PHE A 137 20.87 26.14 -2.87
CA PHE A 137 19.52 26.01 -2.33
C PHE A 137 18.47 26.32 -3.39
N ARG A 138 18.60 27.44 -4.12
CA ARG A 138 17.65 27.80 -5.19
C ARG A 138 17.59 26.74 -6.29
N GLN A 139 18.74 26.18 -6.67
CA GLN A 139 18.78 25.11 -7.65
C GLN A 139 18.04 23.85 -7.15
N GLN A 140 18.33 23.43 -5.92
CA GLN A 140 17.66 22.30 -5.29
C GLN A 140 16.14 22.55 -5.15
N ALA A 141 15.74 23.70 -4.62
CA ALA A 141 14.35 24.09 -4.47
C ALA A 141 13.59 24.05 -5.79
N THR A 142 14.18 24.59 -6.87
CA THR A 142 13.56 24.55 -8.20
C THR A 142 13.31 23.11 -8.68
N GLN A 143 14.28 22.21 -8.49
CA GLN A 143 14.13 20.79 -8.87
C GLN A 143 13.04 20.10 -8.05
N GLU A 144 13.01 20.35 -6.75
CA GLU A 144 12.03 19.78 -5.83
C GLU A 144 10.62 20.29 -6.11
N ILE A 145 10.46 21.59 -6.41
CA ILE A 145 9.18 22.18 -6.83
C ILE A 145 8.68 21.55 -8.12
N GLN A 146 9.55 21.32 -9.11
CA GLN A 146 9.17 20.65 -10.34
C GLN A 146 8.72 19.21 -10.11
N ALA A 147 9.42 18.48 -9.25
CA ALA A 147 9.03 17.11 -8.85
C ALA A 147 7.67 17.11 -8.13
N ALA A 148 7.46 18.06 -7.21
CA ALA A 148 6.21 18.20 -6.48
C ALA A 148 5.03 18.54 -7.38
N TRP A 149 5.21 19.43 -8.38
CA TRP A 149 4.16 19.75 -9.37
C TRP A 149 3.80 18.54 -10.22
N ARG A 150 4.80 17.76 -10.66
CA ARG A 150 4.55 16.51 -11.37
C ARG A 150 3.76 15.52 -10.52
N ALA A 151 4.18 15.33 -9.27
CA ALA A 151 3.47 14.47 -8.32
C ALA A 151 2.04 14.96 -8.08
N MET A 152 1.83 16.27 -7.94
CA MET A 152 0.51 16.88 -7.80
C MET A 152 -0.40 16.54 -8.98
N THR A 153 0.10 16.65 -10.21
CA THR A 153 -0.67 16.31 -11.42
C THR A 153 -1.10 14.84 -11.40
N LEU A 154 -0.22 13.93 -11.00
CA LEU A 154 -0.55 12.50 -10.89
C LEU A 154 -1.60 12.24 -9.79
N VAL A 155 -1.49 12.93 -8.65
CA VAL A 155 -2.47 12.83 -7.55
C VAL A 155 -3.84 13.35 -7.99
N GLU A 156 -3.92 14.50 -8.68
CA GLU A 156 -5.18 15.05 -9.18
C GLU A 156 -5.83 14.11 -10.22
N THR A 157 -5.04 13.55 -11.13
CA THR A 157 -5.51 12.58 -12.10
C THR A 157 -6.06 11.33 -11.40
N ALA A 158 -5.35 10.83 -10.38
CA ALA A 158 -5.81 9.68 -9.61
C ALA A 158 -7.09 9.96 -8.83
N LEU A 159 -7.22 11.14 -8.22
CA LEU A 159 -8.45 11.55 -7.52
C LEU A 159 -9.64 11.70 -8.49
N SER A 160 -9.42 12.24 -9.68
CA SER A 160 -10.47 12.29 -10.73
C SER A 160 -10.93 10.89 -11.13
N THR A 161 -9.97 9.97 -11.36
CA THR A 161 -10.29 8.58 -11.69
C THR A 161 -11.07 7.89 -10.56
N LEU A 162 -10.71 8.14 -9.29
CA LEU A 162 -11.44 7.59 -8.15
C LEU A 162 -12.88 8.12 -8.08
N GLU A 163 -13.10 9.41 -8.37
CA GLU A 163 -14.45 9.98 -8.40
C GLU A 163 -15.28 9.37 -9.54
N GLU A 164 -14.70 9.15 -10.72
CA GLU A 164 -15.36 8.50 -11.85
C GLU A 164 -15.83 7.07 -11.53
N ILE A 165 -15.02 6.29 -10.80
CA ILE A 165 -15.37 4.91 -10.44
C ILE A 165 -16.15 4.81 -9.14
N ARG A 166 -16.46 5.91 -8.46
CA ARG A 166 -17.18 5.95 -7.19
C ARG A 166 -18.53 5.19 -7.22
N PRO A 167 -19.33 5.26 -8.28
CA PRO A 167 -20.59 4.47 -8.35
C PRO A 167 -20.33 2.96 -8.26
N LEU A 168 -19.25 2.46 -8.85
CA LEU A 168 -18.89 1.03 -8.85
C LEU A 168 -18.51 0.51 -7.47
N ARG A 169 -18.17 1.40 -6.51
CA ARG A 169 -17.84 1.01 -5.14
C ARG A 169 -19.01 0.31 -4.44
N THR A 170 -20.23 0.74 -4.70
CA THR A 170 -21.45 0.14 -4.11
C THR A 170 -21.77 -1.22 -4.70
N GLU A 171 -21.32 -1.48 -5.92
CA GLU A 171 -21.50 -2.75 -6.63
C GLU A 171 -20.40 -3.78 -6.27
N GLU A 172 -19.26 -3.30 -5.73
CA GLU A 172 -18.15 -4.18 -5.36
C GLU A 172 -18.51 -5.00 -4.11
N THR A 173 -18.42 -6.31 -4.23
CA THR A 173 -18.77 -7.24 -3.15
C THR A 173 -17.64 -7.44 -2.13
N SER A 174 -16.40 -7.18 -2.51
CA SER A 174 -15.25 -7.33 -1.62
C SER A 174 -15.09 -6.13 -0.70
N LYS A 175 -15.32 -6.31 0.59
CA LYS A 175 -15.07 -5.30 1.62
C LYS A 175 -13.63 -4.79 1.62
N ARG A 176 -12.69 -5.68 1.30
CA ARG A 176 -11.27 -5.33 1.20
C ARG A 176 -11.02 -4.32 0.07
N TRP A 177 -11.61 -4.52 -1.12
CA TRP A 177 -11.46 -3.59 -2.23
C TRP A 177 -12.20 -2.27 -2.00
N GLN A 178 -13.36 -2.31 -1.34
CA GLN A 178 -14.04 -1.09 -0.89
C GLN A 178 -13.16 -0.28 0.09
N ALA A 179 -12.57 -0.96 1.07
CA ALA A 179 -11.66 -0.33 2.03
C ALA A 179 -10.38 0.22 1.36
N SER A 180 -9.80 -0.50 0.40
CA SER A 180 -8.66 -0.01 -0.38
C SER A 180 -9.00 1.28 -1.13
N TYR A 181 -10.17 1.36 -1.76
CA TYR A 181 -10.67 2.56 -2.42
C TYR A 181 -10.78 3.74 -1.44
N ASP A 182 -11.45 3.54 -0.31
CA ASP A 182 -11.66 4.58 0.70
C ASP A 182 -10.33 5.08 1.28
N LEU A 183 -9.42 4.16 1.59
CA LEU A 183 -8.10 4.47 2.13
C LEU A 183 -7.24 5.26 1.13
N ILE A 184 -7.18 4.81 -0.12
CA ILE A 184 -6.41 5.47 -1.18
C ILE A 184 -6.97 6.87 -1.42
N THR A 185 -8.29 7.04 -1.47
CA THR A 185 -8.93 8.35 -1.63
C THR A 185 -8.55 9.30 -0.50
N ALA A 186 -8.60 8.86 0.75
CA ALA A 186 -8.21 9.65 1.91
C ALA A 186 -6.72 10.00 1.89
N GLN A 187 -5.85 9.04 1.54
CA GLN A 187 -4.41 9.25 1.44
C GLN A 187 -4.07 10.27 0.35
N LEU A 188 -4.62 10.12 -0.85
CA LEU A 188 -4.35 11.05 -1.96
C LEU A 188 -4.86 12.45 -1.68
N THR A 189 -6.01 12.59 -1.04
CA THR A 189 -6.52 13.89 -0.58
C THR A 189 -5.53 14.56 0.39
N THR A 190 -4.98 13.79 1.32
CA THR A 190 -3.96 14.27 2.26
C THR A 190 -2.65 14.64 1.55
N TYR A 191 -2.21 13.81 0.60
CA TYR A 191 -0.97 14.06 -0.15
C TYR A 191 -1.07 15.30 -1.02
N ARG A 192 -2.23 15.57 -1.63
CA ARG A 192 -2.50 16.81 -2.35
C ARG A 192 -2.24 18.04 -1.50
N VAL A 193 -2.78 18.06 -0.27
CA VAL A 193 -2.58 19.19 0.66
C VAL A 193 -1.11 19.34 1.04
N ARG A 194 -0.44 18.23 1.35
CA ARG A 194 0.99 18.24 1.73
C ARG A 194 1.89 18.72 0.59
N LEU A 195 1.65 18.27 -0.63
CA LEU A 195 2.38 18.69 -1.83
C LEU A 195 2.20 20.19 -2.08
N PHE A 196 0.97 20.69 -1.96
CA PHE A 196 0.70 22.11 -2.10
C PHE A 196 1.43 22.95 -1.04
N GLN A 197 1.38 22.54 0.22
CA GLN A 197 2.12 23.19 1.30
C GLN A 197 3.63 23.18 1.05
N PHE A 198 4.17 22.05 0.58
CA PHE A 198 5.59 21.92 0.24
C PHE A 198 5.99 22.91 -0.86
N ILE A 199 5.22 23.00 -1.94
CA ILE A 199 5.47 23.95 -3.04
C ILE A 199 5.48 25.39 -2.51
N LEU A 200 4.48 25.77 -1.70
CA LEU A 200 4.40 27.12 -1.12
C LEU A 200 5.58 27.48 -0.21
N VAL A 201 6.10 26.49 0.52
CA VAL A 201 7.26 26.73 1.42
C VAL A 201 8.55 26.84 0.61
N MET A 202 8.71 26.04 -0.43
CA MET A 202 9.92 26.03 -1.24
C MET A 202 10.02 27.21 -2.23
N ASP A 203 8.90 27.86 -2.55
CA ASP A 203 8.82 29.03 -3.47
C ASP A 203 9.08 30.38 -2.76
N ARG A 204 9.20 30.38 -1.43
CA ARG A 204 9.50 31.57 -0.62
C ARG A 204 11.00 31.83 -0.49
#